data_72f505422502690388586ede097b67c8
#
_entry.id   72f505422502690388586ede097b67c8
#
_cell.length_a   1.000
_cell.length_b   1.000
_cell.length_c   1.000
_cell.angle_alpha   90.00
_cell.angle_beta   90.00
_cell.angle_gamma   90.00
#
_symmetry.space_group_name_H-M   'P 1'
#
loop_
_entity.id
_entity.type
_entity.pdbx_description
1 polymer ?
#
loop_
_entity_poly.entity_id
_entity_poly.type
_entity_poly.pdbx_seq_one_letter_code
_entity_poly.pdbx_strand_id
1 'polypeptide(L)'
;MKRVLSYTVLFIVLSLIGHSYVVYSFYHDGILSTGPNDGMEQMVPIQMYLFNQWHQGNLFYATNFGLGGDFFTDLSYYFSTNILFIINVLFISFLKLFISLDTHQVMFWMNNALIVSVFKGAIALYCTFLYAHYLSKNKILSVFIAFLFVISPLYFRFTAYWPFFSDVFIWLPLLLLAIERAIQKQKSGLLIVTITLV
;
A
#
# COMPACT_ATOMS: atom_id res chain seq x y z
N MET A 1 18.24 -15.70 -7.26
CA MET A 1 16.83 -15.88 -7.63
C MET A 1 16.05 -16.77 -6.67
N LYS A 2 16.36 -18.06 -6.47
CA LYS A 2 15.57 -18.98 -5.60
C LYS A 2 15.31 -18.45 -4.18
N ARG A 3 16.28 -17.81 -3.51
CA ARG A 3 16.09 -17.25 -2.15
C ARG A 3 15.16 -16.05 -2.09
N VAL A 4 15.20 -15.16 -3.08
CA VAL A 4 14.30 -13.99 -3.15
C VAL A 4 12.87 -14.48 -3.33
N LEU A 5 12.63 -15.39 -4.26
CA LEU A 5 11.30 -15.98 -4.50
C LEU A 5 10.73 -16.65 -3.23
N SER A 6 11.58 -17.37 -2.48
CA SER A 6 11.17 -18.01 -1.22
C SER A 6 10.72 -17.01 -0.16
N TYR A 7 11.40 -15.88 0.00
CA TYR A 7 11.00 -14.83 0.93
C TYR A 7 9.75 -14.09 0.46
N THR A 8 9.61 -13.83 -0.83
CA THR A 8 8.40 -13.20 -1.38
C THR A 8 7.16 -14.05 -1.06
N VAL A 9 7.21 -15.35 -1.34
CA VAL A 9 6.11 -16.28 -1.02
C VAL A 9 5.84 -16.31 0.49
N LEU A 10 6.89 -16.41 1.31
CA LEU A 10 6.75 -16.41 2.77
C LEU A 10 6.01 -15.16 3.26
N PHE A 11 6.39 -13.97 2.82
CA PHE A 11 5.78 -12.73 3.30
C PHE A 11 4.37 -12.50 2.76
N ILE A 12 4.05 -12.99 1.57
CA ILE A 12 2.66 -13.02 1.09
C ILE A 12 1.81 -13.92 1.98
N VAL A 13 2.28 -15.13 2.29
CA VAL A 13 1.57 -16.06 3.17
C VAL A 13 1.41 -15.48 4.58
N LEU A 14 2.44 -14.89 5.16
CA LEU A 14 2.36 -14.26 6.47
C LEU A 14 1.41 -13.06 6.48
N SER A 15 1.39 -12.27 5.41
CA SER A 15 0.43 -11.18 5.27
C SER A 15 -1.01 -11.71 5.19
N LEU A 16 -1.26 -12.75 4.41
CA LEU A 16 -2.57 -13.40 4.36
C LEU A 16 -3.01 -13.96 5.73
N ILE A 17 -2.09 -14.57 6.47
CA ILE A 17 -2.37 -15.03 7.84
C ILE A 17 -2.75 -13.84 8.74
N GLY A 18 -1.99 -12.74 8.68
CA GLY A 18 -2.30 -11.54 9.45
C GLY A 18 -3.64 -10.90 9.08
N HIS A 19 -4.03 -10.98 7.80
CA HIS A 19 -5.31 -10.45 7.31
C HIS A 19 -6.46 -11.46 7.38
N SER A 20 -6.24 -12.69 7.85
CA SER A 20 -7.21 -13.79 7.76
C SER A 20 -8.59 -13.43 8.33
N TYR A 21 -8.63 -12.76 9.48
CA TYR A 21 -9.88 -12.30 10.08
C TYR A 21 -10.59 -11.25 9.22
N VAL A 22 -9.87 -10.26 8.71
CA VAL A 22 -10.44 -9.19 7.88
C VAL A 22 -10.95 -9.76 6.56
N VAL A 23 -10.20 -10.68 5.94
CA VAL A 23 -10.60 -11.36 4.69
C VAL A 23 -11.84 -12.22 4.93
N TYR A 24 -11.86 -12.99 6.02
CA TYR A 24 -13.02 -13.81 6.39
C TYR A 24 -14.26 -12.95 6.61
N SER A 25 -14.15 -11.92 7.46
CA SER A 25 -15.28 -11.03 7.78
C SER A 25 -15.78 -10.30 6.52
N PHE A 26 -14.92 -9.92 5.60
CA PHE A 26 -15.32 -9.25 4.36
C PHE A 26 -16.13 -10.18 3.45
N TYR A 27 -15.67 -11.41 3.21
CA TYR A 27 -16.33 -12.31 2.25
C TYR A 27 -17.43 -13.16 2.86
N HIS A 28 -17.37 -13.47 4.15
CA HIS A 28 -18.34 -14.32 4.83
C HIS A 28 -19.42 -13.51 5.56
N ASP A 29 -19.01 -12.50 6.34
CA ASP A 29 -19.93 -11.74 7.19
C ASP A 29 -20.44 -10.46 6.49
N GLY A 30 -19.90 -10.12 5.31
CA GLY A 30 -20.23 -8.88 4.59
C GLY A 30 -19.73 -7.61 5.29
N ILE A 31 -18.77 -7.75 6.22
CA ILE A 31 -18.19 -6.61 6.94
C ILE A 31 -17.11 -5.96 6.07
N LEU A 32 -17.31 -4.70 5.72
CA LEU A 32 -16.40 -3.97 4.86
C LEU A 32 -15.03 -3.77 5.53
N SER A 33 -13.96 -3.99 4.78
CA SER A 33 -12.58 -3.75 5.25
C SER A 33 -12.23 -2.27 5.34
N THR A 34 -13.00 -1.43 4.66
CA THR A 34 -12.88 0.03 4.68
C THR A 34 -13.72 0.57 5.82
N GLY A 35 -13.12 1.38 6.70
CA GLY A 35 -13.84 2.00 7.81
C GLY A 35 -14.90 3.00 7.34
N PRO A 36 -15.99 3.18 8.10
CA PRO A 36 -16.97 4.24 7.84
C PRO A 36 -16.31 5.62 7.89
N ASN A 37 -17.03 6.66 7.45
CA ASN A 37 -16.53 8.02 7.31
C ASN A 37 -15.33 8.09 6.34
N ASP A 38 -14.16 8.49 6.80
CA ASP A 38 -13.00 8.77 5.93
C ASP A 38 -12.67 7.63 4.95
N GLY A 39 -12.73 6.39 5.38
CA GLY A 39 -12.44 5.25 4.51
C GLY A 39 -13.44 5.16 3.34
N MET A 40 -14.73 5.13 3.67
CA MET A 40 -15.82 4.94 2.72
C MET A 40 -16.22 6.22 1.99
N GLU A 41 -16.27 7.34 2.71
CA GLU A 41 -16.84 8.59 2.19
C GLU A 41 -15.78 9.44 1.49
N GLN A 42 -14.48 9.18 1.73
CA GLN A 42 -13.41 9.95 1.12
C GLN A 42 -12.42 9.05 0.36
N MET A 43 -11.77 8.10 1.02
CA MET A 43 -10.63 7.38 0.42
C MET A 43 -11.04 6.54 -0.79
N VAL A 44 -12.15 5.82 -0.71
CA VAL A 44 -12.66 5.02 -1.82
C VAL A 44 -13.12 5.90 -2.99
N PRO A 45 -13.95 6.93 -2.78
CA PRO A 45 -14.35 7.87 -3.84
C PRO A 45 -13.18 8.60 -4.50
N ILE A 46 -12.16 9.02 -3.72
CA ILE A 46 -10.97 9.70 -4.27
C ILE A 46 -10.19 8.75 -5.19
N GLN A 47 -9.94 7.51 -4.79
CA GLN A 47 -9.26 6.53 -5.63
C GLN A 47 -10.03 6.25 -6.93
N MET A 48 -11.34 6.05 -6.83
CA MET A 48 -12.22 5.86 -7.98
C MET A 48 -12.21 7.08 -8.91
N TYR A 49 -12.27 8.28 -8.34
CA TYR A 49 -12.24 9.53 -9.08
C TYR A 49 -10.94 9.70 -9.87
N LEU A 50 -9.80 9.58 -9.21
CA LEU A 50 -8.46 9.69 -9.84
C LEU A 50 -8.28 8.68 -10.96
N PHE A 51 -8.65 7.41 -10.73
CA PHE A 51 -8.57 6.38 -11.75
C PHE A 51 -9.41 6.75 -12.98
N ASN A 52 -10.65 7.18 -12.78
CA ASN A 52 -11.56 7.52 -13.87
C ASN A 52 -11.09 8.76 -14.65
N GLN A 53 -10.58 9.80 -13.97
CA GLN A 53 -10.03 10.98 -14.64
C GLN A 53 -8.83 10.63 -15.51
N TRP A 54 -7.87 9.87 -14.98
CA TRP A 54 -6.70 9.44 -15.74
C TRP A 54 -7.06 8.54 -16.93
N HIS A 55 -8.07 7.68 -16.79
CA HIS A 55 -8.57 6.86 -17.90
C HIS A 55 -9.29 7.66 -18.99
N GLN A 56 -9.87 8.81 -18.66
CA GLN A 56 -10.44 9.76 -19.60
C GLN A 56 -9.40 10.68 -20.24
N GLY A 57 -8.12 10.57 -19.87
CA GLY A 57 -7.03 11.41 -20.36
C GLY A 57 -6.85 12.73 -19.61
N ASN A 58 -7.62 12.97 -18.56
CA ASN A 58 -7.45 14.14 -17.70
C ASN A 58 -6.34 13.84 -16.69
N LEU A 59 -5.17 14.46 -16.84
CA LEU A 59 -4.03 14.17 -15.96
C LEU A 59 -3.98 15.06 -14.73
N PHE A 60 -4.37 16.32 -14.84
CA PHE A 60 -4.19 17.33 -13.80
C PHE A 60 -5.49 18.07 -13.47
N TYR A 61 -6.23 18.49 -14.47
CA TYR A 61 -7.40 19.36 -14.35
C TYR A 61 -8.67 18.65 -14.82
N ALA A 62 -9.79 18.90 -14.12
CA ALA A 62 -11.11 18.48 -14.55
C ALA A 62 -12.17 19.54 -14.25
N THR A 63 -13.11 19.72 -15.18
CA THR A 63 -14.22 20.69 -15.04
C THR A 63 -15.23 20.24 -13.98
N ASN A 64 -15.31 18.94 -13.70
CA ASN A 64 -16.21 18.34 -12.71
C ASN A 64 -15.57 18.18 -11.32
N PHE A 65 -14.37 18.69 -11.10
CA PHE A 65 -13.74 18.74 -9.78
C PHE A 65 -14.04 20.08 -9.13
N GLY A 66 -14.92 20.09 -8.12
CA GLY A 66 -15.45 21.32 -7.56
C GLY A 66 -16.21 22.14 -8.61
N LEU A 67 -15.77 23.36 -8.84
CA LEU A 67 -16.26 24.24 -9.91
C LEU A 67 -15.30 24.31 -11.13
N GLY A 68 -14.47 23.28 -11.27
CA GLY A 68 -13.32 23.21 -12.17
C GLY A 68 -12.03 23.50 -11.44
N GLY A 69 -11.13 22.48 -11.34
CA GLY A 69 -9.93 22.61 -10.54
C GLY A 69 -8.82 21.61 -10.90
N ASP A 70 -7.65 21.88 -10.36
CA ASP A 70 -6.48 21.00 -10.42
C ASP A 70 -6.61 19.89 -9.35
N PHE A 71 -7.30 18.81 -9.73
CA PHE A 71 -7.49 17.67 -8.85
C PHE A 71 -6.16 16.95 -8.51
N PHE A 72 -5.17 17.03 -9.39
CA PHE A 72 -3.89 16.36 -9.14
C PHE A 72 -3.17 16.98 -7.93
N THR A 73 -3.06 18.29 -7.90
CA THR A 73 -2.42 19.01 -6.79
C THR A 73 -3.26 18.93 -5.52
N ASP A 74 -4.57 19.12 -5.60
CA ASP A 74 -5.47 19.10 -4.44
C ASP A 74 -5.56 17.71 -3.79
N LEU A 75 -5.41 16.64 -4.58
CA LEU A 75 -5.41 15.26 -4.06
C LEU A 75 -4.01 14.66 -3.88
N SER A 76 -2.95 15.48 -4.00
CA SER A 76 -1.56 15.02 -3.85
C SER A 76 -1.25 14.48 -2.46
N TYR A 77 -1.85 15.07 -1.43
CA TYR A 77 -1.74 14.58 -0.05
C TYR A 77 -2.29 13.16 0.12
N TYR A 78 -3.28 12.76 -0.69
CA TYR A 78 -3.94 11.46 -0.56
C TYR A 78 -3.30 10.42 -1.49
N PHE A 79 -3.49 10.56 -2.80
CA PHE A 79 -3.18 9.47 -3.74
C PHE A 79 -2.51 9.91 -5.04
N SER A 80 -2.70 11.13 -5.53
CA SER A 80 -2.25 11.50 -6.89
C SER A 80 -0.74 11.44 -7.05
N THR A 81 0.04 11.65 -5.98
CA THR A 81 1.51 11.49 -5.93
C THR A 81 1.95 10.19 -5.28
N ASN A 82 1.03 9.38 -4.73
CA ASN A 82 1.37 8.16 -4.02
C ASN A 82 1.82 7.06 -4.97
N ILE A 83 3.10 6.68 -4.89
CA ILE A 83 3.71 5.71 -5.81
C ILE A 83 3.02 4.33 -5.78
N LEU A 84 2.56 3.88 -4.61
CA LEU A 84 1.90 2.58 -4.47
C LEU A 84 0.49 2.61 -5.10
N PHE A 85 -0.20 3.74 -5.01
CA PHE A 85 -1.47 3.93 -5.69
C PHE A 85 -1.28 4.02 -7.21
N ILE A 86 -0.27 4.75 -7.70
CA ILE A 86 0.06 4.82 -9.13
C ILE A 86 0.36 3.42 -9.69
N ILE A 87 1.15 2.60 -8.97
CA ILE A 87 1.41 1.20 -9.37
C ILE A 87 0.10 0.40 -9.40
N ASN A 88 -0.80 0.58 -8.43
CA ASN A 88 -2.10 -0.09 -8.41
C ASN A 88 -2.96 0.32 -9.61
N VAL A 89 -3.01 1.62 -9.96
CA VAL A 89 -3.72 2.12 -11.14
C VAL A 89 -3.18 1.49 -12.43
N LEU A 90 -1.86 1.43 -12.59
CA LEU A 90 -1.22 0.79 -13.74
C LEU A 90 -1.55 -0.70 -13.80
N PHE A 91 -1.58 -1.38 -12.66
CA PHE A 91 -1.94 -2.79 -12.58
C PHE A 91 -3.41 -3.04 -12.95
N ILE A 92 -4.35 -2.24 -12.42
CA ILE A 92 -5.78 -2.33 -12.79
C ILE A 92 -5.95 -2.06 -14.29
N SER A 93 -5.27 -1.03 -14.82
CA SER A 93 -5.30 -0.69 -16.24
C SER A 93 -4.79 -1.83 -17.11
N PHE A 94 -3.71 -2.49 -16.69
CA PHE A 94 -3.18 -3.69 -17.37
C PHE A 94 -4.19 -4.85 -17.32
N LEU A 95 -4.81 -5.11 -16.18
CA LEU A 95 -5.81 -6.18 -16.05
C LEU A 95 -7.04 -5.92 -16.93
N LYS A 96 -7.46 -4.66 -17.09
CA LYS A 96 -8.59 -4.29 -17.98
C LYS A 96 -8.35 -4.64 -19.45
N LEU A 97 -7.12 -4.88 -19.88
CA LEU A 97 -6.83 -5.36 -21.25
C LEU A 97 -7.27 -6.82 -21.46
N PHE A 98 -7.41 -7.59 -20.37
CA PHE A 98 -7.68 -9.03 -20.43
C PHE A 98 -9.03 -9.41 -19.82
N ILE A 99 -9.52 -8.61 -18.88
CA ILE A 99 -10.70 -8.91 -18.05
C ILE A 99 -11.60 -7.67 -18.02
N SER A 100 -12.89 -7.87 -18.14
CA SER A 100 -13.88 -6.80 -17.95
C SER A 100 -13.99 -6.48 -16.45
N LEU A 101 -13.39 -5.38 -16.02
CA LEU A 101 -13.49 -4.87 -14.65
C LEU A 101 -14.39 -3.65 -14.61
N ASP A 102 -15.42 -3.68 -13.78
CA ASP A 102 -16.30 -2.54 -13.57
C ASP A 102 -15.73 -1.61 -12.50
N THR A 103 -14.84 -0.72 -12.95
CA THR A 103 -14.15 0.25 -12.10
C THR A 103 -15.03 1.44 -11.69
N HIS A 104 -16.32 1.49 -12.13
CA HIS A 104 -17.28 2.49 -11.70
C HIS A 104 -18.05 2.07 -10.44
N GLN A 105 -17.95 0.81 -10.02
CA GLN A 105 -18.59 0.31 -8.81
C GLN A 105 -17.73 0.54 -7.57
N VAL A 106 -18.35 1.07 -6.52
CA VAL A 106 -17.71 1.25 -5.21
C VAL A 106 -17.20 -0.08 -4.65
N MET A 107 -17.97 -1.17 -4.83
CA MET A 107 -17.59 -2.51 -4.36
C MET A 107 -16.29 -3.01 -5.00
N PHE A 108 -16.00 -2.66 -6.25
CA PHE A 108 -14.71 -2.96 -6.87
C PHE A 108 -13.55 -2.33 -6.08
N TRP A 109 -13.68 -1.06 -5.71
CA TRP A 109 -12.63 -0.33 -4.98
C TRP A 109 -12.48 -0.81 -3.54
N MET A 110 -13.55 -1.28 -2.91
CA MET A 110 -13.49 -1.92 -1.60
C MET A 110 -12.73 -3.25 -1.63
N ASN A 111 -13.03 -4.10 -2.63
CA ASN A 111 -12.26 -5.33 -2.85
C ASN A 111 -10.79 -5.01 -3.17
N ASN A 112 -10.56 -4.02 -4.02
CA ASN A 112 -9.22 -3.55 -4.35
C ASN A 112 -8.47 -3.07 -3.10
N ALA A 113 -9.11 -2.30 -2.21
CA ALA A 113 -8.50 -1.82 -0.98
C ALA A 113 -8.04 -2.98 -0.08
N LEU A 114 -8.86 -4.04 0.06
CA LEU A 114 -8.48 -5.24 0.81
C LEU A 114 -7.29 -5.96 0.17
N ILE A 115 -7.32 -6.17 -1.14
CA ILE A 115 -6.22 -6.82 -1.88
C ILE A 115 -4.93 -6.01 -1.74
N VAL A 116 -5.01 -4.70 -1.94
CA VAL A 116 -3.86 -3.78 -1.80
C VAL A 116 -3.32 -3.78 -0.37
N SER A 117 -4.18 -3.85 0.66
CA SER A 117 -3.75 -3.97 2.06
C SER A 117 -2.91 -5.23 2.28
N VAL A 118 -3.33 -6.37 1.74
CA VAL A 118 -2.55 -7.63 1.83
C VAL A 118 -1.20 -7.50 1.15
N PHE A 119 -1.14 -6.91 -0.05
CA PHE A 119 0.12 -6.71 -0.77
C PHE A 119 1.04 -5.71 -0.07
N LYS A 120 0.51 -4.58 0.40
CA LYS A 120 1.27 -3.62 1.21
C LYS A 120 1.81 -4.28 2.48
N GLY A 121 1.01 -5.10 3.16
CA GLY A 121 1.43 -5.89 4.32
C GLY A 121 2.61 -6.81 4.01
N ALA A 122 2.58 -7.50 2.87
CA ALA A 122 3.69 -8.36 2.44
C ALA A 122 4.98 -7.56 2.17
N ILE A 123 4.86 -6.38 1.53
CA ILE A 123 5.99 -5.49 1.29
C ILE A 123 6.53 -4.93 2.61
N ALA A 124 5.65 -4.50 3.51
CA ALA A 124 6.02 -4.00 4.84
C ALA A 124 6.75 -5.06 5.69
N LEU A 125 6.26 -6.31 5.65
CA LEU A 125 6.94 -7.46 6.26
C LEU A 125 8.36 -7.63 5.72
N TYR A 126 8.53 -7.57 4.40
CA TYR A 126 9.85 -7.71 3.77
C TYR A 126 10.78 -6.55 4.16
N CYS A 127 10.31 -5.32 4.12
CA CYS A 127 11.10 -4.14 4.49
C CYS A 127 11.52 -4.17 5.95
N THR A 128 10.60 -4.50 6.85
CA THR A 128 10.87 -4.66 8.28
C THR A 128 11.84 -5.82 8.54
N PHE A 129 11.66 -6.95 7.85
CA PHE A 129 12.59 -8.07 7.93
C PHE A 129 14.01 -7.65 7.54
N LEU A 130 14.18 -6.88 6.46
CA LEU A 130 15.50 -6.41 6.02
C LEU A 130 16.20 -5.58 7.12
N TYR A 131 15.47 -4.66 7.74
CA TYR A 131 15.99 -3.83 8.82
C TYR A 131 16.29 -4.64 10.08
N ALA A 132 15.32 -5.44 10.55
CA ALA A 132 15.50 -6.30 11.73
C ALA A 132 16.64 -7.30 11.55
N HIS A 133 16.80 -7.86 10.33
CA HIS A 133 17.92 -8.78 10.04
C HIS A 133 19.27 -8.06 9.96
N TYR A 134 19.28 -6.81 9.50
CA TYR A 134 20.50 -6.00 9.53
C TYR A 134 21.01 -5.81 10.95
N LEU A 135 20.09 -5.58 11.91
CA LEU A 135 20.44 -5.38 13.33
C LEU A 135 20.75 -6.71 14.05
N SER A 136 19.83 -7.66 13.99
CA SER A 136 19.87 -8.88 14.82
C SER A 136 20.79 -9.98 14.28
N LYS A 137 21.04 -10.00 12.96
CA LYS A 137 21.70 -11.08 12.19
C LYS A 137 20.98 -12.44 12.31
N ASN A 138 19.84 -12.51 12.98
CA ASN A 138 19.04 -13.72 13.19
C ASN A 138 17.78 -13.66 12.32
N LYS A 139 17.66 -14.60 11.36
CA LYS A 139 16.55 -14.62 10.40
C LYS A 139 15.19 -14.90 11.05
N ILE A 140 15.14 -15.85 11.98
CA ILE A 140 13.88 -16.26 12.64
C ILE A 140 13.37 -15.11 13.47
N LEU A 141 14.23 -14.51 14.29
CA LEU A 141 13.88 -13.35 15.10
C LEU A 141 13.42 -12.18 14.22
N SER A 142 14.09 -11.95 13.07
CA SER A 142 13.74 -10.87 12.15
C SER A 142 12.38 -11.06 11.49
N VAL A 143 12.01 -12.30 11.13
CA VAL A 143 10.67 -12.62 10.61
C VAL A 143 9.61 -12.38 11.69
N PHE A 144 9.88 -12.80 12.93
CA PHE A 144 8.96 -12.62 14.04
C PHE A 144 8.72 -11.12 14.36
N ILE A 145 9.81 -10.33 14.43
CA ILE A 145 9.71 -8.87 14.62
C ILE A 145 8.90 -8.23 13.48
N ALA A 146 9.18 -8.60 12.23
CA ALA A 146 8.45 -8.06 11.08
C ALA A 146 6.96 -8.41 11.15
N PHE A 147 6.63 -9.64 11.52
CA PHE A 147 5.24 -10.07 11.64
C PHE A 147 4.50 -9.27 12.73
N LEU A 148 5.07 -9.17 13.93
CA LEU A 148 4.45 -8.40 15.02
C LEU A 148 4.28 -6.92 14.68
N PHE A 149 5.22 -6.33 13.95
CA PHE A 149 5.13 -4.92 13.54
C PHE A 149 3.96 -4.69 12.58
N VAL A 150 3.79 -5.56 11.57
CA VAL A 150 2.79 -5.37 10.52
C VAL A 150 1.39 -5.81 10.97
N ILE A 151 1.24 -6.85 11.81
CA ILE A 151 -0.08 -7.24 12.33
C ILE A 151 -0.58 -6.33 13.46
N SER A 152 0.09 -5.21 13.70
CA SER A 152 -0.33 -4.27 14.73
C SER A 152 -1.71 -3.67 14.42
N PRO A 153 -2.53 -3.37 15.44
CA PRO A 153 -3.83 -2.71 15.23
C PRO A 153 -3.70 -1.38 14.47
N LEU A 154 -2.56 -0.71 14.58
CA LEU A 154 -2.30 0.55 13.90
C LEU A 154 -2.22 0.38 12.36
N TYR A 155 -1.58 -0.71 11.89
CA TYR A 155 -1.55 -1.02 10.47
C TYR A 155 -2.97 -1.20 9.91
N PHE A 156 -3.80 -2.02 10.56
CA PHE A 156 -5.17 -2.28 10.13
C PHE A 156 -6.05 -1.03 10.22
N ARG A 157 -5.86 -0.20 11.24
CA ARG A 157 -6.56 1.08 11.34
C ARG A 157 -6.22 1.99 10.16
N PHE A 158 -4.94 2.11 9.81
CA PHE A 158 -4.56 2.94 8.68
C PHE A 158 -5.08 2.38 7.36
N THR A 159 -4.97 1.09 7.11
CA THR A 159 -5.50 0.51 5.86
C THR A 159 -7.02 0.66 5.73
N ALA A 160 -7.75 0.68 6.83
CA ALA A 160 -9.19 0.84 6.84
C ALA A 160 -9.65 2.29 6.65
N TYR A 161 -8.98 3.27 7.28
CA TYR A 161 -9.44 4.66 7.30
C TYR A 161 -8.61 5.60 6.43
N TRP A 162 -7.29 5.42 6.39
CA TRP A 162 -6.34 6.30 5.69
C TRP A 162 -5.24 5.46 5.03
N PRO A 163 -5.54 4.73 3.94
CA PRO A 163 -4.64 3.72 3.39
C PRO A 163 -3.29 4.27 2.91
N PHE A 164 -3.16 5.56 2.64
CA PHE A 164 -1.87 6.20 2.35
C PHE A 164 -0.96 6.28 3.60
N PHE A 165 -1.51 6.40 4.81
CA PHE A 165 -0.69 6.33 6.03
C PHE A 165 -0.15 4.93 6.33
N SER A 166 -0.77 3.87 5.80
CA SER A 166 -0.22 2.51 5.95
C SER A 166 1.14 2.35 5.25
N ASP A 167 1.49 3.25 4.34
CA ASP A 167 2.76 3.23 3.62
C ASP A 167 3.95 3.48 4.55
N VAL A 168 3.74 4.11 5.71
CA VAL A 168 4.76 4.27 6.74
C VAL A 168 5.36 2.94 7.20
N PHE A 169 4.57 1.86 7.19
CA PHE A 169 5.05 0.51 7.54
C PHE A 169 6.05 -0.06 6.52
N ILE A 170 6.05 0.47 5.30
CA ILE A 170 7.02 0.14 4.25
C ILE A 170 8.22 1.07 4.35
N TRP A 171 7.95 2.38 4.37
CA TRP A 171 8.99 3.40 4.22
C TRP A 171 9.83 3.59 5.49
N LEU A 172 9.23 3.52 6.68
CA LEU A 172 9.97 3.72 7.94
C LEU A 172 11.08 2.68 8.15
N PRO A 173 10.84 1.36 8.03
CA PRO A 173 11.92 0.38 8.16
C PRO A 173 13.00 0.53 7.09
N LEU A 174 12.63 0.89 5.86
CA LEU A 174 13.60 1.13 4.79
C LEU A 174 14.44 2.38 5.05
N LEU A 175 13.83 3.45 5.52
CA LEU A 175 14.52 4.69 5.88
C LEU A 175 15.53 4.45 7.00
N LEU A 176 15.12 3.75 8.06
CA LEU A 176 16.00 3.39 9.16
C LEU A 176 17.17 2.53 8.69
N LEU A 177 16.92 1.51 7.86
CA LEU A 177 17.99 0.71 7.25
C LEU A 177 18.92 1.55 6.37
N ALA A 178 18.36 2.49 5.63
CA ALA A 178 19.12 3.38 4.74
C ALA A 178 20.03 4.32 5.52
N ILE A 179 19.53 4.91 6.61
CA ILE A 179 20.31 5.77 7.53
C ILE A 179 21.46 4.97 8.15
N GLU A 180 21.18 3.79 8.71
CA GLU A 180 22.20 2.93 9.30
C GLU A 180 23.32 2.57 8.29
N ARG A 181 22.94 2.25 7.04
CA ARG A 181 23.90 1.93 5.98
C ARG A 181 24.70 3.14 5.52
N ALA A 182 24.09 4.31 5.51
CA ALA A 182 24.77 5.55 5.17
C ALA A 182 25.83 5.92 6.23
N ILE A 183 25.48 5.80 7.52
CA ILE A 183 26.38 6.12 8.63
C ILE A 183 27.50 5.08 8.75
N GLN A 184 27.17 3.79 8.81
CA GLN A 184 28.15 2.75 9.12
C GLN A 184 28.98 2.31 7.92
N LYS A 185 28.43 2.36 6.70
CA LYS A 185 29.06 1.83 5.48
C LYS A 185 29.33 2.88 4.41
N GLN A 186 29.01 4.14 4.69
CA GLN A 186 29.12 5.26 3.72
C GLN A 186 28.41 4.98 2.38
N LYS A 187 27.29 4.23 2.42
CA LYS A 187 26.50 3.84 1.24
C LYS A 187 25.17 4.59 1.25
N SER A 188 25.10 5.73 0.57
CA SER A 188 23.95 6.63 0.53
C SER A 188 22.89 6.28 -0.51
N GLY A 189 23.15 5.37 -1.47
CA GLY A 189 22.22 5.08 -2.56
C GLY A 189 20.82 4.67 -2.11
N LEU A 190 20.70 3.80 -1.09
CA LEU A 190 19.39 3.42 -0.56
C LEU A 190 18.68 4.60 0.11
N LEU A 191 19.43 5.48 0.80
CA LEU A 191 18.88 6.67 1.46
C LEU A 191 18.30 7.65 0.42
N ILE A 192 19.03 7.90 -0.66
CA ILE A 192 18.54 8.77 -1.75
C ILE A 192 17.25 8.19 -2.32
N VAL A 193 17.24 6.91 -2.71
CA VAL A 193 16.05 6.26 -3.27
C VAL A 193 14.86 6.32 -2.31
N THR A 194 15.07 6.04 -1.02
CA THR A 194 13.98 6.05 -0.05
C THR A 194 13.40 7.44 0.15
N ILE A 195 14.26 8.49 0.26
CA ILE A 195 13.78 9.88 0.41
C ILE A 195 13.04 10.36 -0.86
N THR A 196 13.45 9.90 -2.04
CA THR A 196 12.80 10.32 -3.29
C THR A 196 11.43 9.69 -3.48
N LEU A 197 11.17 8.51 -2.88
CA LEU A 197 9.91 7.76 -3.04
C LEU A 197 8.90 8.00 -1.92
N VAL A 198 9.30 8.62 -0.82
CA VAL A 198 8.44 9.01 0.31
C VAL A 198 7.85 10.38 0.10
#